data_dcfac688a4a658c50d3e45e2171871a7
#
_entry.id   dcfac688a4a658c50d3e45e2171871a7
#
_cell.length_a   1.000
_cell.length_b   1.000
_cell.length_c   1.000
_cell.angle_alpha   90.00
_cell.angle_beta   90.00
_cell.angle_gamma   90.00
#
_symmetry.space_group_name_H-M   'P 1'
#
loop_
_entity.id
_entity.type
_entity.pdbx_description
1 polymer ?
#
loop_
_entity_poly.entity_id
_entity_poly.type
_entity_poly.pdbx_seq_one_letter_code
_entity_poly.pdbx_strand_id
1 'polypeptide(L)'
;MSDSVSFGCACCSPRMLPAYQHDQVAWQSLLADAAAQEGARGAPQAVIFHGGHIHPDPEHPGRKVEAIGIADGKVIVSGRLHDVRKAMTVFEPLERPLSGEQTLLPGLIDAHAHTLTSALIIDWTDLSPFEGQNLNTHYDIQLIEKRLRAAVKKAQQATPPMPWVMGFGVDPSLMKVWTDIDAKFLDGISTEVKMFLLNASGHISYANTPALQAAKLDKDFPDGVLTEQQSAAMLVAMPKVSPEQMLDGLKRVFQQANQRGITTVFEASVGLLNGPSEVTMLKALAQTPAMTVRMGGALYGNSNDLMTWVNCYQPELSSDGNSLFTIRALKLISDGSNQGLTGFQSRPYQCCNEHQVPGVGAWGLFNFDPARKLAEVMAVVAAAGWPILTHANGDEAITNVLAAYQMALSKVPPPAPTDAPAASLPQAPAWARQRHRIEHASLLHDDTIGLMRRMEISPSFLIGHVGYWGKAFQDTILGKDRTLLLDRCASALQAGLRISLHSDHFVTPLGPLRCMEQAVGRVMEATVKHPASGAPANGEGKVLNAPECLDVPQALRAVTIDAAWQCHLDHQVGSLLPGKQADLVILAKNPLQWSAPHAAGMRDIGVLETWVNGSRVFAAGH
;
A
#
# COMPACT_ATOMS: atom_id res chain seq x y z
N MET A 1 -10.08 23.34 -26.56
CA MET A 1 -9.80 23.97 -25.27
C MET A 1 -9.50 22.83 -24.32
N SER A 2 -8.21 22.51 -24.17
CA SER A 2 -7.75 21.42 -23.30
C SER A 2 -7.45 22.01 -21.94
N ASP A 3 -8.46 22.18 -21.11
CA ASP A 3 -8.22 22.33 -19.68
C ASP A 3 -7.68 21.00 -19.19
N SER A 4 -6.34 20.88 -19.17
CA SER A 4 -5.66 19.76 -18.53
C SER A 4 -6.01 19.80 -17.05
N VAL A 5 -6.84 18.86 -16.64
CA VAL A 5 -7.10 18.66 -15.22
C VAL A 5 -5.78 18.28 -14.59
N SER A 6 -5.28 19.17 -13.75
CA SER A 6 -4.01 19.02 -13.06
C SER A 6 -4.22 18.18 -11.81
N PHE A 7 -3.56 17.04 -11.73
CA PHE A 7 -3.74 16.06 -10.67
C PHE A 7 -2.42 15.72 -9.98
N GLY A 8 -2.43 15.73 -8.80
CA GLY A 8 -1.94 15.61 -7.79
C GLY A 8 -1.00 14.98 -6.95
N CYS A 9 -0.51 14.16 -6.63
CA CYS A 9 0.50 13.63 -5.70
C CYS A 9 1.86 13.47 -6.41
N ALA A 10 2.96 13.80 -5.74
CA ALA A 10 4.30 13.54 -6.31
C ALA A 10 4.53 12.04 -6.55
N CYS A 11 3.96 11.19 -5.69
CA CYS A 11 3.95 9.74 -5.90
C CYS A 11 2.98 9.30 -7.01
N CYS A 12 2.04 10.18 -7.40
CA CYS A 12 0.93 9.88 -8.28
C CYS A 12 0.81 10.88 -9.46
N SER A 13 1.86 11.64 -9.75
CA SER A 13 1.87 12.57 -10.89
C SER A 13 2.25 11.84 -12.19
N PRO A 14 1.44 11.97 -13.28
CA PRO A 14 1.75 11.34 -14.56
C PRO A 14 3.04 11.84 -15.21
N ARG A 15 3.75 12.76 -14.57
CA ARG A 15 5.01 13.36 -15.03
C ARG A 15 6.25 12.93 -14.24
N MET A 16 6.16 11.91 -13.38
CA MET A 16 7.35 11.12 -12.96
C MET A 16 8.05 10.44 -14.18
N LEU A 17 7.44 10.53 -15.32
CA LEU A 17 7.79 9.94 -16.61
C LEU A 17 9.21 10.15 -17.13
N PRO A 18 9.87 11.31 -16.97
CA PRO A 18 11.24 11.42 -17.47
C PRO A 18 12.29 10.73 -16.62
N ALA A 19 11.97 10.41 -15.36
CA ALA A 19 12.89 9.67 -14.50
C ALA A 19 13.05 8.20 -14.93
N TYR A 20 12.11 7.71 -15.74
CA TYR A 20 12.09 6.34 -16.21
C TYR A 20 11.77 6.30 -17.71
N GLN A 21 12.76 6.04 -18.56
CA GLN A 21 12.52 5.77 -19.97
C GLN A 21 12.30 4.28 -20.17
N HIS A 22 11.08 3.94 -20.55
CA HIS A 22 10.75 2.61 -20.97
C HIS A 22 11.23 2.38 -22.41
N ASP A 23 12.37 1.74 -22.57
CA ASP A 23 12.74 1.10 -23.81
C ASP A 23 12.11 -0.30 -23.84
N GLN A 24 11.01 -0.45 -24.61
CA GLN A 24 10.31 -1.74 -24.72
C GLN A 24 11.22 -2.87 -25.20
N VAL A 25 12.17 -2.57 -26.10
CA VAL A 25 13.11 -3.56 -26.63
C VAL A 25 14.09 -3.98 -25.54
N ALA A 26 14.63 -3.03 -24.79
CA ALA A 26 15.51 -3.31 -23.66
C ALA A 26 14.80 -4.14 -22.58
N TRP A 27 13.53 -3.84 -22.26
CA TRP A 27 12.75 -4.62 -21.32
C TRP A 27 12.49 -6.05 -21.79
N GLN A 28 12.11 -6.24 -23.06
CA GLN A 28 11.89 -7.58 -23.61
C GLN A 28 13.16 -8.43 -23.57
N SER A 29 14.30 -7.85 -23.94
CA SER A 29 15.60 -8.53 -23.86
C SER A 29 15.95 -8.89 -22.41
N LEU A 30 15.85 -7.93 -21.49
CA LEU A 30 16.19 -8.12 -20.07
C LEU A 30 15.32 -9.18 -19.39
N LEU A 31 14.01 -9.20 -19.67
CA LEU A 31 13.10 -10.22 -19.13
C LEU A 31 13.33 -11.60 -19.75
N ALA A 32 13.70 -11.66 -21.03
CA ALA A 32 14.08 -12.92 -21.66
C ALA A 32 15.38 -13.47 -21.06
N ASP A 33 16.37 -12.62 -20.82
CA ASP A 33 17.63 -12.99 -20.16
C ASP A 33 17.39 -13.45 -18.71
N ALA A 34 16.54 -12.73 -17.96
CA ALA A 34 16.16 -13.13 -16.60
C ALA A 34 15.45 -14.49 -16.58
N ALA A 35 14.53 -14.73 -17.52
CA ALA A 35 13.85 -16.02 -17.64
C ALA A 35 14.81 -17.17 -18.02
N ALA A 36 15.84 -16.88 -18.82
CA ALA A 36 16.84 -17.87 -19.22
C ALA A 36 17.87 -18.19 -18.13
N GLN A 37 18.26 -17.17 -17.33
CA GLN A 37 19.30 -17.31 -16.30
C GLN A 37 18.82 -18.02 -15.02
N GLU A 38 17.58 -17.82 -14.62
CA GLU A 38 17.06 -18.34 -13.36
C GLU A 38 16.54 -19.78 -13.45
N GLY A 39 16.60 -20.40 -14.63
CA GLY A 39 16.02 -21.71 -14.86
C GLY A 39 14.48 -21.70 -14.67
N ALA A 40 13.78 -22.66 -15.23
CA ALA A 40 12.36 -22.80 -14.89
C ALA A 40 12.22 -22.86 -13.36
N ARG A 41 11.34 -22.04 -12.75
CA ARG A 41 10.91 -22.29 -11.37
C ARG A 41 10.70 -23.79 -11.27
N GLY A 42 11.42 -24.45 -10.36
CA GLY A 42 11.20 -25.88 -10.18
C GLY A 42 9.71 -26.11 -10.09
N ALA A 43 9.19 -27.10 -10.79
CA ALA A 43 7.77 -27.41 -10.78
C ALA A 43 7.30 -27.35 -9.32
N PRO A 44 6.15 -26.70 -9.01
CA PRO A 44 5.67 -26.58 -7.65
C PRO A 44 5.67 -27.97 -7.02
N GLN A 45 6.46 -28.15 -5.97
CA GLN A 45 6.60 -29.45 -5.33
C GLN A 45 5.30 -29.78 -4.63
N ALA A 46 4.84 -31.03 -4.75
CA ALA A 46 3.76 -31.50 -3.90
C ALA A 46 4.25 -31.60 -2.46
N VAL A 47 3.54 -30.97 -1.52
CA VAL A 47 3.94 -30.93 -0.10
C VAL A 47 2.74 -31.16 0.80
N ILE A 48 2.95 -31.96 1.86
CA ILE A 48 2.00 -32.07 2.99
C ILE A 48 2.62 -31.33 4.18
N PHE A 49 1.98 -30.23 4.58
CA PHE A 49 2.28 -29.56 5.86
C PHE A 49 1.42 -30.18 6.95
N HIS A 50 2.00 -30.51 8.11
CA HIS A 50 1.28 -31.11 9.23
C HIS A 50 1.91 -30.78 10.57
N GLY A 51 1.15 -30.89 11.65
CA GLY A 51 1.59 -30.50 13.00
C GLY A 51 1.47 -28.99 13.23
N GLY A 52 2.03 -28.48 14.34
CA GLY A 52 1.92 -27.06 14.70
C GLY A 52 0.48 -26.53 14.72
N HIS A 53 0.31 -25.31 14.28
CA HIS A 53 -1.00 -24.66 14.15
C HIS A 53 -1.31 -24.38 12.68
N ILE A 54 -2.36 -24.98 12.12
CA ILE A 54 -2.78 -24.76 10.72
C ILE A 54 -4.17 -24.13 10.74
N HIS A 55 -4.28 -22.89 10.27
CA HIS A 55 -5.52 -22.12 10.19
C HIS A 55 -5.81 -21.77 8.71
N PRO A 56 -6.51 -22.63 7.96
CA PRO A 56 -6.69 -22.45 6.53
C PRO A 56 -7.75 -21.41 6.17
N ASP A 57 -8.65 -21.06 7.10
CA ASP A 57 -9.85 -20.28 6.85
C ASP A 57 -10.01 -19.11 7.83
N PRO A 58 -9.55 -17.89 7.47
CA PRO A 58 -9.68 -16.72 8.34
C PRO A 58 -11.13 -16.26 8.57
N GLU A 59 -12.09 -16.63 7.73
CA GLU A 59 -13.52 -16.36 7.99
C GLU A 59 -14.05 -17.21 9.16
N HIS A 60 -13.42 -18.34 9.42
CA HIS A 60 -13.73 -19.25 10.51
C HIS A 60 -12.49 -19.53 11.37
N PRO A 61 -12.00 -18.55 12.15
CA PRO A 61 -10.70 -18.62 12.85
C PRO A 61 -10.60 -19.77 13.86
N GLY A 62 -11.72 -20.27 14.34
CA GLY A 62 -11.78 -21.48 15.18
C GLY A 62 -11.53 -22.80 14.42
N ARG A 63 -11.56 -22.79 13.10
CA ARG A 63 -11.35 -23.98 12.26
C ARG A 63 -9.84 -24.24 12.14
N LYS A 64 -9.38 -25.27 12.84
CA LYS A 64 -8.03 -25.82 12.74
C LYS A 64 -8.07 -27.14 12.00
N VAL A 65 -6.98 -27.47 11.29
CA VAL A 65 -6.79 -28.74 10.63
C VAL A 65 -5.47 -29.37 11.04
N GLU A 66 -5.34 -30.70 10.95
CA GLU A 66 -4.10 -31.40 11.28
C GLU A 66 -3.06 -31.29 10.17
N ALA A 67 -3.53 -31.21 8.92
CA ALA A 67 -2.66 -31.13 7.75
C ALA A 67 -3.32 -30.40 6.58
N ILE A 68 -2.46 -29.93 5.67
CA ILE A 68 -2.83 -29.38 4.36
C ILE A 68 -1.89 -29.95 3.30
N GLY A 69 -2.45 -30.38 2.18
CA GLY A 69 -1.73 -30.87 1.01
C GLY A 69 -1.81 -29.87 -0.14
N ILE A 70 -0.65 -29.54 -0.72
CA ILE A 70 -0.54 -28.68 -1.90
C ILE A 70 0.12 -29.45 -3.05
N ALA A 71 -0.30 -29.20 -4.29
CA ALA A 71 0.33 -29.67 -5.50
C ALA A 71 -0.07 -28.76 -6.67
N ASP A 72 0.74 -28.70 -7.72
CA ASP A 72 0.48 -27.92 -8.95
C ASP A 72 0.11 -26.45 -8.66
N GLY A 73 0.72 -25.88 -7.62
CA GLY A 73 0.49 -24.49 -7.20
C GLY A 73 -0.80 -24.26 -6.44
N LYS A 74 -1.59 -25.31 -6.13
CA LYS A 74 -2.91 -25.20 -5.49
C LYS A 74 -2.99 -26.00 -4.19
N VAL A 75 -3.91 -25.58 -3.35
CA VAL A 75 -4.37 -26.38 -2.22
C VAL A 75 -5.26 -27.50 -2.76
N ILE A 76 -4.86 -28.75 -2.53
CA ILE A 76 -5.59 -29.94 -2.97
C ILE A 76 -6.58 -30.38 -1.91
N VAL A 77 -6.14 -30.44 -0.66
CA VAL A 77 -6.92 -30.97 0.46
C VAL A 77 -6.45 -30.41 1.79
N SER A 78 -7.37 -30.25 2.75
CA SER A 78 -7.06 -29.94 4.14
C SER A 78 -7.96 -30.75 5.08
N GLY A 79 -7.44 -31.19 6.23
CA GLY A 79 -8.21 -31.97 7.19
C GLY A 79 -7.34 -32.82 8.12
N ARG A 80 -7.81 -34.04 8.42
CA ARG A 80 -7.03 -34.99 9.24
C ARG A 80 -5.81 -35.48 8.45
N LEU A 81 -4.68 -35.63 9.09
CA LEU A 81 -3.42 -36.02 8.45
C LEU A 81 -3.53 -37.31 7.63
N HIS A 82 -4.24 -38.33 8.16
CA HIS A 82 -4.47 -39.59 7.46
C HIS A 82 -5.18 -39.36 6.10
N ASP A 83 -6.23 -38.55 6.11
CA ASP A 83 -7.07 -38.32 4.92
C ASP A 83 -6.28 -37.49 3.88
N VAL A 84 -5.48 -36.50 4.35
CA VAL A 84 -4.61 -35.69 3.51
C VAL A 84 -3.55 -36.56 2.83
N ARG A 85 -2.85 -37.43 3.57
CA ARG A 85 -1.87 -38.37 3.01
C ARG A 85 -2.49 -39.24 1.92
N LYS A 86 -3.68 -39.79 2.19
CA LYS A 86 -4.41 -40.63 1.21
C LYS A 86 -4.73 -39.86 -0.08
N ALA A 87 -5.24 -38.62 0.04
CA ALA A 87 -5.59 -37.79 -1.10
C ALA A 87 -4.37 -37.34 -1.91
N MET A 88 -3.24 -37.14 -1.25
CA MET A 88 -1.99 -36.65 -1.86
C MET A 88 -1.13 -37.76 -2.47
N THR A 89 -1.44 -39.04 -2.29
CA THR A 89 -0.59 -40.20 -2.71
C THR A 89 -0.18 -40.11 -4.19
N VAL A 90 -1.07 -39.66 -5.05
CA VAL A 90 -0.82 -39.57 -6.52
C VAL A 90 0.22 -38.50 -6.92
N PHE A 91 0.52 -37.58 -6.01
CA PHE A 91 1.48 -36.49 -6.24
C PHE A 91 2.87 -36.77 -5.68
N GLU A 92 3.08 -37.90 -4.98
CA GLU A 92 4.34 -38.26 -4.30
C GLU A 92 4.88 -37.10 -3.42
N PRO A 93 4.11 -36.59 -2.46
CA PRO A 93 4.40 -35.35 -1.74
C PRO A 93 5.57 -35.49 -0.78
N LEU A 94 6.34 -34.43 -0.63
CA LEU A 94 7.26 -34.26 0.48
C LEU A 94 6.46 -33.92 1.76
N GLU A 95 6.86 -34.49 2.89
CA GLU A 95 6.28 -34.10 4.19
C GLU A 95 7.08 -32.98 4.84
N ARG A 96 6.39 -31.92 5.26
CA ARG A 96 6.94 -30.77 5.97
C ARG A 96 6.27 -30.66 7.34
N PRO A 97 6.86 -31.30 8.39
CA PRO A 97 6.34 -31.18 9.74
C PRO A 97 6.58 -29.77 10.30
N LEU A 98 5.56 -29.21 10.95
CA LEU A 98 5.62 -27.98 11.70
C LEU A 98 5.87 -28.30 13.17
N SER A 99 6.81 -27.62 13.82
CA SER A 99 7.05 -27.76 15.27
C SER A 99 6.01 -26.97 16.08
N GLY A 100 5.90 -27.27 17.38
CA GLY A 100 4.79 -26.88 18.26
C GLY A 100 4.22 -25.47 18.13
N GLU A 101 5.07 -24.43 18.11
CA GLU A 101 4.62 -23.03 18.04
C GLU A 101 4.42 -22.51 16.59
N GLN A 102 4.96 -23.23 15.61
CA GLN A 102 4.90 -22.78 14.21
C GLN A 102 3.45 -22.76 13.72
N THR A 103 3.14 -21.71 12.99
CA THR A 103 1.77 -21.48 12.51
C THR A 103 1.76 -21.27 11.01
N LEU A 104 0.95 -22.07 10.32
CA LEU A 104 0.67 -21.94 8.90
C LEU A 104 -0.65 -21.18 8.72
N LEU A 105 -0.58 -20.09 7.97
CA LEU A 105 -1.70 -19.21 7.60
C LEU A 105 -1.77 -19.05 6.09
N PRO A 106 -2.91 -18.60 5.54
CA PRO A 106 -2.92 -18.00 4.21
C PRO A 106 -1.87 -16.91 4.11
N GLY A 107 -1.26 -16.78 2.95
CA GLY A 107 -0.31 -15.71 2.68
C GLY A 107 -0.91 -14.34 2.98
N LEU A 108 -0.11 -13.47 3.60
CA LEU A 108 -0.54 -12.14 3.98
C LEU A 108 -0.64 -11.24 2.76
N ILE A 109 -1.57 -10.30 2.80
CA ILE A 109 -1.90 -9.40 1.69
C ILE A 109 -1.71 -7.95 2.12
N ASP A 110 -0.96 -7.19 1.33
CA ASP A 110 -0.96 -5.73 1.41
C ASP A 110 -1.91 -5.20 0.33
N ALA A 111 -3.06 -4.69 0.77
CA ALA A 111 -4.17 -4.34 -0.12
C ALA A 111 -3.98 -3.01 -0.86
N HIS A 112 -2.91 -2.27 -0.57
CA HIS A 112 -2.57 -1.00 -1.20
C HIS A 112 -1.09 -0.68 -0.98
N ALA A 113 -0.30 -0.72 -2.03
CA ALA A 113 1.11 -0.35 -2.04
C ALA A 113 1.49 0.29 -3.38
N HIS A 114 2.61 0.98 -3.40
CA HIS A 114 3.21 1.60 -4.56
C HIS A 114 4.55 0.91 -4.89
N THR A 115 4.47 -0.34 -5.34
CA THR A 115 5.65 -1.18 -5.60
C THR A 115 6.56 -0.63 -6.70
N LEU A 116 5.96 -0.06 -7.75
CA LEU A 116 6.72 0.56 -8.84
C LEU A 116 7.47 1.80 -8.35
N THR A 117 6.80 2.69 -7.63
CA THR A 117 7.46 3.86 -7.03
C THR A 117 8.51 3.44 -6.00
N SER A 118 8.21 2.45 -5.17
CA SER A 118 9.17 1.91 -4.18
C SER A 118 10.43 1.37 -4.85
N ALA A 119 10.30 0.67 -5.98
CA ALA A 119 11.43 0.19 -6.76
C ALA A 119 12.26 1.34 -7.35
N LEU A 120 11.61 2.40 -7.81
CA LEU A 120 12.26 3.60 -8.34
C LEU A 120 13.12 4.31 -7.30
N ILE A 121 12.63 4.43 -6.06
CA ILE A 121 13.29 5.19 -4.98
C ILE A 121 14.16 4.34 -4.05
N ILE A 122 14.27 3.04 -4.30
CA ILE A 122 14.90 2.09 -3.35
C ILE A 122 16.38 2.38 -3.06
N ASP A 123 17.08 3.04 -3.98
CA ASP A 123 18.47 3.45 -3.83
C ASP A 123 18.64 4.92 -3.37
N TRP A 124 17.53 5.62 -3.13
CA TRP A 124 17.58 6.97 -2.59
C TRP A 124 18.00 6.96 -1.11
N THR A 125 18.45 8.10 -0.62
CA THR A 125 18.80 8.24 0.79
C THR A 125 17.54 8.11 1.65
N ASP A 126 17.50 7.12 2.53
CA ASP A 126 16.40 6.95 3.48
C ASP A 126 16.44 8.06 4.54
N LEU A 127 15.44 8.93 4.51
CA LEU A 127 15.22 10.03 5.46
C LEU A 127 13.97 9.77 6.31
N SER A 128 13.42 8.56 6.24
CA SER A 128 12.19 8.19 6.93
C SER A 128 12.36 8.18 8.45
N PRO A 129 11.25 8.38 9.18
CA PRO A 129 11.22 8.30 10.64
C PRO A 129 11.22 6.85 11.16
N PHE A 130 11.52 5.87 10.31
CA PHE A 130 11.40 4.46 10.69
C PHE A 130 12.76 3.77 10.88
N GLU A 131 12.81 2.82 11.82
CA GLU A 131 13.86 1.83 11.98
C GLU A 131 13.21 0.45 11.88
N GLY A 132 13.36 -0.19 10.72
CA GLY A 132 12.58 -1.38 10.39
C GLY A 132 11.07 -1.07 10.33
N GLN A 133 10.29 -1.62 11.26
CA GLN A 133 8.84 -1.35 11.36
C GLN A 133 8.48 -0.43 12.53
N ASN A 134 9.47 0.10 13.25
CA ASN A 134 9.25 0.91 14.44
C ASN A 134 9.48 2.39 14.17
N LEU A 135 8.78 3.25 14.90
CA LEU A 135 9.05 4.68 14.87
C LEU A 135 10.39 4.98 15.57
N ASN A 136 11.28 5.72 14.88
CA ASN A 136 12.52 6.19 15.47
C ASN A 136 12.26 7.33 16.45
N THR A 137 12.46 7.07 17.75
CA THR A 137 12.23 8.05 18.81
C THR A 137 13.27 9.20 18.84
N HIS A 138 14.33 9.10 18.05
CA HIS A 138 15.39 10.12 17.90
C HIS A 138 15.30 10.84 16.55
N TYR A 139 14.13 10.77 15.90
CA TYR A 139 13.91 11.44 14.63
C TYR A 139 13.79 12.94 14.81
N ASP A 140 14.73 13.69 14.24
CA ASP A 140 14.83 15.15 14.32
C ASP A 140 15.58 15.71 13.10
N ILE A 141 15.65 17.04 13.00
CA ILE A 141 16.30 17.73 11.88
C ILE A 141 17.81 17.45 11.85
N GLN A 142 18.45 17.21 12.99
CA GLN A 142 19.89 16.90 13.08
C GLN A 142 20.19 15.53 12.46
N LEU A 143 19.31 14.57 12.64
CA LEU A 143 19.44 13.26 11.98
C LEU A 143 19.31 13.38 10.47
N ILE A 144 18.36 14.18 9.97
CA ILE A 144 18.18 14.46 8.54
C ILE A 144 19.43 15.13 7.98
N GLU A 145 19.91 16.18 8.62
CA GLU A 145 21.13 16.88 8.22
C GLU A 145 22.34 15.94 8.15
N LYS A 146 22.53 15.09 9.19
CA LYS A 146 23.62 14.10 9.24
C LYS A 146 23.54 13.13 8.06
N ARG A 147 22.34 12.57 7.77
CA ARG A 147 22.15 11.65 6.65
C ARG A 147 22.42 12.32 5.31
N LEU A 148 21.93 13.55 5.11
CA LEU A 148 22.14 14.32 3.88
C LEU A 148 23.62 14.69 3.68
N ARG A 149 24.33 15.17 4.71
CA ARG A 149 25.77 15.46 4.60
C ARG A 149 26.57 14.20 4.25
N ALA A 150 26.22 13.05 4.80
CA ALA A 150 26.85 11.79 4.43
C ALA A 150 26.57 11.41 2.96
N ALA A 151 25.34 11.60 2.48
CA ALA A 151 24.95 11.34 1.10
C ALA A 151 25.68 12.30 0.12
N VAL A 152 25.77 13.59 0.44
CA VAL A 152 26.52 14.58 -0.35
C VAL A 152 28.00 14.21 -0.43
N LYS A 153 28.63 13.85 0.69
CA LYS A 153 30.02 13.39 0.71
C LYS A 153 30.24 12.17 -0.19
N LYS A 154 29.32 11.17 -0.11
CA LYS A 154 29.36 9.98 -0.97
C LYS A 154 29.23 10.35 -2.44
N ALA A 155 28.32 11.27 -2.78
CA ALA A 155 28.09 11.73 -4.15
C ALA A 155 29.31 12.43 -4.73
N GLN A 156 29.98 13.31 -3.95
CA GLN A 156 31.19 13.99 -4.35
C GLN A 156 32.41 13.06 -4.53
N GLN A 157 32.47 11.97 -3.75
CA GLN A 157 33.55 10.98 -3.80
C GLN A 157 33.35 9.89 -4.87
N ALA A 158 32.18 9.81 -5.48
CA ALA A 158 31.90 8.85 -6.55
C ALA A 158 32.74 9.15 -7.80
N THR A 159 33.01 8.13 -8.61
CA THR A 159 33.78 8.29 -9.86
C THR A 159 32.94 7.77 -11.03
N PRO A 160 32.40 8.63 -11.92
CA PRO A 160 32.43 10.10 -11.80
C PRO A 160 31.59 10.64 -10.64
N PRO A 161 31.84 11.86 -10.16
CA PRO A 161 31.01 12.45 -9.10
C PRO A 161 29.54 12.51 -9.51
N MET A 162 28.64 12.20 -8.57
CA MET A 162 27.20 12.24 -8.80
C MET A 162 26.68 13.67 -8.58
N PRO A 163 26.01 14.28 -9.56
CA PRO A 163 25.54 15.66 -9.43
C PRO A 163 24.26 15.81 -8.59
N TRP A 164 23.63 14.69 -8.17
CA TRP A 164 22.38 14.66 -7.45
C TRP A 164 22.46 13.78 -6.19
N VAL A 165 21.76 14.23 -5.16
CA VAL A 165 21.38 13.45 -3.99
C VAL A 165 19.85 13.46 -3.93
N MET A 166 19.25 12.28 -4.01
CA MET A 166 17.81 12.07 -3.82
C MET A 166 17.59 11.45 -2.44
N GLY A 167 16.55 11.92 -1.76
CA GLY A 167 16.11 11.37 -0.48
C GLY A 167 14.60 11.13 -0.47
N PHE A 168 14.15 10.21 0.36
CA PHE A 168 12.73 9.90 0.49
C PHE A 168 12.31 9.73 1.95
N GLY A 169 11.03 9.89 2.20
CA GLY A 169 10.40 9.55 3.46
C GLY A 169 10.56 10.60 4.56
N VAL A 170 11.11 11.78 4.25
CA VAL A 170 11.23 12.84 5.25
C VAL A 170 9.85 13.32 5.73
N ASP A 171 9.66 13.41 7.05
CA ASP A 171 8.39 13.85 7.65
C ASP A 171 8.61 14.80 8.83
N PRO A 172 8.44 16.12 8.62
CA PRO A 172 8.54 17.11 9.70
C PRO A 172 7.59 16.88 10.86
N SER A 173 6.39 16.33 10.60
CA SER A 173 5.36 16.12 11.63
C SER A 173 5.71 15.04 12.66
N LEU A 174 6.64 14.16 12.32
CA LEU A 174 7.14 13.09 13.20
C LEU A 174 8.47 13.44 13.89
N MET A 175 9.05 14.62 13.60
CA MET A 175 10.24 15.09 14.32
C MET A 175 9.89 15.41 15.77
N LYS A 176 10.87 15.27 16.69
CA LYS A 176 10.70 15.66 18.11
C LYS A 176 10.23 17.10 18.26
N VAL A 177 10.76 17.98 17.45
CA VAL A 177 10.32 19.36 17.26
C VAL A 177 10.07 19.51 15.78
N TRP A 178 8.83 19.84 15.44
CA TRP A 178 8.48 20.09 14.03
C TRP A 178 9.41 21.19 13.48
N THR A 179 10.17 20.84 12.46
CA THR A 179 11.08 21.77 11.80
C THR A 179 10.83 21.69 10.30
N ASP A 180 10.45 22.82 9.74
CA ASP A 180 10.18 22.90 8.30
C ASP A 180 11.48 22.77 7.51
N ILE A 181 11.40 22.16 6.36
CA ILE A 181 12.50 21.96 5.42
C ILE A 181 12.25 22.85 4.22
N ASP A 182 13.26 23.66 3.87
CA ASP A 182 13.24 24.58 2.76
C ASP A 182 14.55 24.57 1.96
N ALA A 183 14.61 25.35 0.88
CA ALA A 183 15.82 25.50 0.08
C ALA A 183 16.99 26.04 0.91
N LYS A 184 16.75 26.97 1.84
CA LYS A 184 17.79 27.57 2.68
C LYS A 184 18.45 26.52 3.59
N PHE A 185 17.66 25.64 4.21
CA PHE A 185 18.18 24.52 5.00
C PHE A 185 19.05 23.61 4.14
N LEU A 186 18.57 23.25 2.94
CA LEU A 186 19.29 22.36 2.04
C LEU A 186 20.55 23.01 1.44
N ASP A 187 20.52 24.30 1.12
CA ASP A 187 21.69 25.06 0.66
C ASP A 187 22.77 25.15 1.76
N GLY A 188 22.39 25.17 3.04
CA GLY A 188 23.30 25.07 4.17
C GLY A 188 24.05 23.72 4.24
N ILE A 189 23.56 22.70 3.53
CA ILE A 189 24.22 21.39 3.40
C ILE A 189 25.14 21.38 2.17
N SER A 190 24.65 21.81 0.99
CA SER A 190 25.43 21.95 -0.23
C SER A 190 24.78 22.90 -1.23
N THR A 191 25.61 23.80 -1.79
CA THR A 191 25.27 24.65 -2.94
C THR A 191 25.84 24.14 -4.26
N GLU A 192 26.50 22.98 -4.27
CA GLU A 192 27.11 22.37 -5.46
C GLU A 192 26.33 21.13 -5.92
N VAL A 193 25.97 20.24 -4.97
CA VAL A 193 25.22 19.02 -5.25
C VAL A 193 23.73 19.35 -5.23
N LYS A 194 23.03 18.97 -6.30
CA LYS A 194 21.58 19.13 -6.39
C LYS A 194 20.89 18.16 -5.43
N MET A 195 19.95 18.65 -4.64
CA MET A 195 19.19 17.83 -3.69
C MET A 195 17.71 17.89 -3.98
N PHE A 196 17.06 16.71 -3.99
CA PHE A 196 15.62 16.54 -4.07
C PHE A 196 15.17 15.54 -3.02
N LEU A 197 14.23 15.95 -2.17
CA LEU A 197 13.70 15.12 -1.09
C LEU A 197 12.20 14.91 -1.27
N LEU A 198 11.75 13.67 -1.25
CA LEU A 198 10.34 13.33 -1.25
C LEU A 198 9.86 13.20 0.19
N ASN A 199 8.78 13.92 0.54
CA ASN A 199 8.10 13.79 1.83
C ASN A 199 7.48 12.39 1.97
N ALA A 200 7.38 11.88 3.20
CA ALA A 200 6.76 10.59 3.50
C ALA A 200 5.33 10.48 2.95
N SER A 201 4.60 11.59 2.90
CA SER A 201 3.24 11.62 2.34
C SER A 201 3.18 11.41 0.82
N GLY A 202 4.30 11.62 0.11
CA GLY A 202 4.33 11.62 -1.36
C GLY A 202 3.73 12.86 -2.02
N HIS A 203 3.08 13.77 -1.27
CA HIS A 203 2.38 14.94 -1.79
C HIS A 203 3.22 16.22 -1.82
N ILE A 204 4.34 16.23 -1.10
CA ILE A 204 5.25 17.36 -0.94
C ILE A 204 6.67 16.89 -1.27
N SER A 205 7.46 17.78 -1.82
CA SER A 205 8.90 17.57 -1.99
C SER A 205 9.68 18.84 -1.69
N TYR A 206 10.98 18.69 -1.45
CA TYR A 206 11.88 19.76 -1.10
C TYR A 206 13.08 19.75 -2.03
N ALA A 207 13.55 20.92 -2.43
CA ALA A 207 14.70 21.04 -3.33
C ALA A 207 15.60 22.20 -2.93
N ASN A 208 16.93 22.02 -3.08
CA ASN A 208 17.86 23.12 -2.90
C ASN A 208 17.94 24.02 -4.15
N THR A 209 18.54 25.20 -4.00
CA THR A 209 18.67 26.18 -5.10
C THR A 209 19.29 25.58 -6.37
N PRO A 210 20.39 24.80 -6.35
CA PRO A 210 20.94 24.20 -7.57
C PRO A 210 19.97 23.21 -8.27
N ALA A 211 19.14 22.49 -7.50
CA ALA A 211 18.14 21.60 -8.06
C ALA A 211 16.99 22.37 -8.70
N LEU A 212 16.50 23.43 -8.04
CA LEU A 212 15.46 24.31 -8.56
C LEU A 212 15.91 24.99 -9.87
N GLN A 213 17.16 25.47 -9.94
CA GLN A 213 17.72 26.04 -11.16
C GLN A 213 17.78 25.03 -12.31
N ALA A 214 18.18 23.78 -12.02
CA ALA A 214 18.21 22.72 -13.03
C ALA A 214 16.80 22.42 -13.60
N ALA A 215 15.75 22.57 -12.78
CA ALA A 215 14.35 22.40 -13.17
C ALA A 215 13.69 23.70 -13.67
N LYS A 216 14.38 24.85 -13.62
CA LYS A 216 13.87 26.20 -13.93
C LYS A 216 12.68 26.62 -13.03
N LEU A 217 12.73 26.24 -11.76
CA LEU A 217 11.72 26.53 -10.75
C LEU A 217 12.17 27.57 -9.72
N ASP A 218 13.42 27.97 -9.74
CA ASP A 218 14.06 28.85 -8.73
C ASP A 218 13.42 30.23 -8.60
N LYS A 219 12.77 30.74 -9.64
CA LYS A 219 12.09 32.05 -9.62
C LYS A 219 10.70 31.97 -9.04
N ASP A 220 9.99 30.88 -9.32
CA ASP A 220 8.59 30.70 -8.95
C ASP A 220 8.44 30.07 -7.57
N PHE A 221 9.41 29.26 -7.15
CA PHE A 221 9.43 28.51 -5.89
C PHE A 221 10.77 28.66 -5.15
N PRO A 222 11.16 29.88 -4.75
CA PRO A 222 12.48 30.13 -4.16
C PRO A 222 12.67 29.51 -2.77
N ASP A 223 11.58 29.15 -2.10
CA ASP A 223 11.60 28.42 -0.81
C ASP A 223 11.91 26.93 -0.99
N GLY A 224 11.81 26.41 -2.20
CA GLY A 224 12.11 25.01 -2.50
C GLY A 224 11.08 24.01 -1.99
N VAL A 225 9.93 24.44 -1.49
CA VAL A 225 8.81 23.57 -1.11
C VAL A 225 7.89 23.41 -2.30
N LEU A 226 7.80 22.19 -2.80
CA LEU A 226 7.10 21.88 -4.04
C LEU A 226 5.92 20.95 -3.72
N THR A 227 4.75 21.26 -4.28
CA THR A 227 3.59 20.39 -4.20
C THR A 227 3.29 19.82 -5.57
N GLU A 228 2.68 18.67 -5.60
CA GLU A 228 1.98 18.11 -6.76
C GLU A 228 2.69 18.31 -8.12
N GLN A 229 2.24 19.27 -8.91
CA GLN A 229 2.75 19.55 -10.26
C GLN A 229 4.20 20.04 -10.31
N GLN A 230 4.61 20.84 -9.33
CA GLN A 230 5.96 21.38 -9.27
C GLN A 230 6.97 20.26 -9.01
N SER A 231 6.60 19.28 -8.17
CA SER A 231 7.40 18.06 -7.97
C SER A 231 7.63 17.31 -9.28
N ALA A 232 6.61 17.25 -10.15
CA ALA A 232 6.71 16.61 -11.45
C ALA A 232 7.73 17.30 -12.38
N ALA A 233 7.79 18.64 -12.39
CA ALA A 233 8.76 19.38 -13.18
C ALA A 233 10.20 19.11 -12.72
N MET A 234 10.41 18.92 -11.41
CA MET A 234 11.70 18.55 -10.83
C MET A 234 12.18 17.19 -11.35
N LEU A 235 11.27 16.21 -11.43
CA LEU A 235 11.60 14.84 -11.87
C LEU A 235 12.11 14.79 -13.33
N VAL A 236 11.71 15.75 -14.17
CA VAL A 236 12.25 15.88 -15.53
C VAL A 236 13.75 16.20 -15.54
N ALA A 237 14.22 16.98 -14.55
CA ALA A 237 15.62 17.40 -14.44
C ALA A 237 16.52 16.35 -13.76
N MET A 238 15.94 15.33 -13.11
CA MET A 238 16.66 14.31 -12.37
C MET A 238 17.25 13.23 -13.28
N PRO A 239 18.27 12.47 -12.80
CA PRO A 239 18.80 11.31 -13.51
C PRO A 239 17.70 10.27 -13.78
N LYS A 240 17.77 9.65 -14.95
CA LYS A 240 16.84 8.59 -15.34
C LYS A 240 17.27 7.25 -14.76
N VAL A 241 16.29 6.44 -14.37
CA VAL A 241 16.50 5.06 -13.93
C VAL A 241 16.44 4.13 -15.14
N SER A 242 17.45 3.25 -15.29
CA SER A 242 17.45 2.26 -16.37
C SER A 242 16.45 1.12 -16.13
N PRO A 243 16.07 0.37 -17.17
CA PRO A 243 15.26 -0.86 -17.03
C PRO A 243 15.86 -1.87 -16.06
N GLU A 244 17.19 -2.05 -16.08
CA GLU A 244 17.93 -2.96 -15.19
C GLU A 244 17.81 -2.53 -13.73
N GLN A 245 17.99 -1.23 -13.46
CA GLN A 245 17.85 -0.67 -12.12
C GLN A 245 16.41 -0.82 -11.61
N MET A 246 15.41 -0.61 -12.47
CA MET A 246 14.00 -0.79 -12.12
C MET A 246 13.67 -2.25 -11.81
N LEU A 247 14.17 -3.20 -12.60
CA LEU A 247 13.98 -4.64 -12.35
C LEU A 247 14.65 -5.07 -11.04
N ASP A 248 15.88 -4.61 -10.78
CA ASP A 248 16.57 -4.87 -9.51
C ASP A 248 15.78 -4.29 -8.33
N GLY A 249 15.31 -3.05 -8.47
CA GLY A 249 14.44 -2.43 -7.47
C GLY A 249 13.18 -3.23 -7.18
N LEU A 250 12.47 -3.71 -8.22
CA LEU A 250 11.28 -4.55 -8.08
C LEU A 250 11.60 -5.88 -7.37
N LYS A 251 12.69 -6.56 -7.75
CA LYS A 251 13.14 -7.79 -7.08
C LYS A 251 13.38 -7.55 -5.57
N ARG A 252 14.01 -6.46 -5.22
CA ARG A 252 14.29 -6.08 -3.82
C ARG A 252 13.00 -5.76 -3.05
N VAL A 253 12.04 -5.05 -3.64
CA VAL A 253 10.72 -4.80 -3.04
C VAL A 253 9.97 -6.11 -2.81
N PHE A 254 9.96 -7.02 -3.79
CA PHE A 254 9.32 -8.33 -3.65
C PHE A 254 9.99 -9.18 -2.56
N GLN A 255 11.32 -9.16 -2.50
CA GLN A 255 12.06 -9.84 -1.43
C GLN A 255 11.69 -9.28 -0.04
N GLN A 256 11.60 -7.96 0.12
CA GLN A 256 11.14 -7.33 1.35
C GLN A 256 9.72 -7.76 1.71
N ALA A 257 8.82 -7.82 0.73
CA ALA A 257 7.46 -8.32 0.93
C ALA A 257 7.45 -9.78 1.40
N ASN A 258 8.19 -10.66 0.74
CA ASN A 258 8.25 -12.08 1.10
C ASN A 258 8.86 -12.29 2.51
N GLN A 259 9.84 -11.49 2.92
CA GLN A 259 10.40 -11.50 4.29
C GLN A 259 9.37 -11.13 5.36
N ARG A 260 8.28 -10.45 4.98
CA ARG A 260 7.15 -10.08 5.84
C ARG A 260 5.95 -11.02 5.74
N GLY A 261 6.11 -12.15 5.02
CA GLY A 261 5.03 -13.11 4.80
C GLY A 261 3.99 -12.67 3.77
N ILE A 262 4.28 -11.59 3.05
CA ILE A 262 3.39 -11.06 2.00
C ILE A 262 3.55 -11.94 0.77
N THR A 263 2.44 -12.53 0.34
CA THR A 263 2.35 -13.31 -0.90
C THR A 263 1.66 -12.51 -2.00
N THR A 264 0.84 -11.52 -1.60
CA THR A 264 0.06 -10.71 -2.52
C THR A 264 0.20 -9.24 -2.16
N VAL A 265 0.52 -8.41 -3.15
CA VAL A 265 0.51 -6.95 -3.06
C VAL A 265 -0.53 -6.40 -4.04
N PHE A 266 -1.14 -5.26 -3.71
CA PHE A 266 -2.00 -4.56 -4.64
C PHE A 266 -1.34 -3.24 -5.04
N GLU A 267 -0.84 -3.18 -6.29
CA GLU A 267 -0.26 -1.96 -6.86
C GLU A 267 -1.36 -0.95 -7.15
N ALA A 268 -1.35 0.15 -6.42
CA ALA A 268 -2.45 1.09 -6.42
C ALA A 268 -2.41 2.12 -7.55
N SER A 269 -1.37 2.11 -8.41
CA SER A 269 -1.18 3.15 -9.42
C SER A 269 -0.40 2.69 -10.66
N VAL A 270 -0.80 1.56 -11.25
CA VAL A 270 -0.22 1.07 -12.51
C VAL A 270 -0.46 2.09 -13.63
N GLY A 271 0.56 2.39 -14.38
CA GLY A 271 0.51 3.40 -15.45
C GLY A 271 0.86 4.80 -15.00
N LEU A 272 1.21 4.98 -13.74
CA LEU A 272 1.61 6.26 -13.17
C LEU A 272 2.90 6.79 -13.78
N LEU A 273 3.93 5.95 -13.88
CA LEU A 273 5.26 6.34 -14.34
C LEU A 273 5.37 6.35 -15.87
N ASN A 274 4.78 5.37 -16.55
CA ASN A 274 4.95 5.14 -17.99
C ASN A 274 3.67 4.73 -18.75
N GLY A 275 2.50 5.04 -18.20
CA GLY A 275 1.23 4.75 -18.85
C GLY A 275 1.07 3.26 -19.21
N PRO A 276 0.49 2.94 -20.38
CA PRO A 276 0.20 1.55 -20.80
C PRO A 276 1.40 0.60 -20.86
N SER A 277 2.62 1.14 -20.99
CA SER A 277 3.84 0.33 -21.04
C SER A 277 4.09 -0.45 -19.76
N GLU A 278 3.67 0.09 -18.60
CA GLU A 278 3.80 -0.61 -17.31
C GLU A 278 2.96 -1.87 -17.25
N VAL A 279 1.76 -1.85 -17.82
CA VAL A 279 0.91 -3.05 -17.93
C VAL A 279 1.62 -4.14 -18.72
N THR A 280 2.21 -3.77 -19.86
CA THR A 280 2.95 -4.71 -20.71
C THR A 280 4.16 -5.28 -19.96
N MET A 281 4.92 -4.43 -19.30
CA MET A 281 6.08 -4.82 -18.49
C MET A 281 5.68 -5.77 -17.36
N LEU A 282 4.66 -5.43 -16.56
CA LEU A 282 4.22 -6.27 -15.44
C LEU A 282 3.65 -7.62 -15.91
N LYS A 283 2.92 -7.64 -17.02
CA LYS A 283 2.45 -8.90 -17.63
C LYS A 283 3.60 -9.79 -18.09
N ALA A 284 4.64 -9.21 -18.68
CA ALA A 284 5.84 -9.95 -19.07
C ALA A 284 6.64 -10.43 -17.85
N LEU A 285 6.84 -9.56 -16.84
CA LEU A 285 7.51 -9.90 -15.58
C LEU A 285 6.81 -11.06 -14.86
N ALA A 286 5.46 -11.09 -14.89
CA ALA A 286 4.67 -12.15 -14.27
C ALA A 286 4.91 -13.56 -14.84
N GLN A 287 5.51 -13.65 -16.04
CA GLN A 287 5.89 -14.92 -16.67
C GLN A 287 7.30 -15.37 -16.25
N THR A 288 8.03 -14.55 -15.50
CA THR A 288 9.41 -14.83 -15.08
C THR A 288 9.49 -15.27 -13.62
N PRO A 289 10.54 -15.99 -13.21
CA PRO A 289 10.80 -16.31 -11.81
C PRO A 289 11.10 -15.08 -10.93
N ALA A 290 11.42 -13.94 -11.52
CA ALA A 290 11.71 -12.70 -10.82
C ALA A 290 10.49 -12.15 -10.04
N MET A 291 9.28 -12.46 -10.49
CA MET A 291 8.06 -12.08 -9.76
C MET A 291 7.73 -13.11 -8.69
N THR A 292 8.06 -12.81 -7.46
CA THR A 292 7.89 -13.68 -6.29
C THR A 292 6.69 -13.31 -5.42
N VAL A 293 5.86 -12.38 -5.88
CA VAL A 293 4.58 -12.01 -5.27
C VAL A 293 3.47 -12.08 -6.31
N ARG A 294 2.25 -12.32 -5.87
CA ARG A 294 1.06 -12.08 -6.67
C ARG A 294 0.74 -10.59 -6.62
N MET A 295 0.34 -9.99 -7.74
CA MET A 295 0.01 -8.58 -7.82
C MET A 295 -1.34 -8.36 -8.49
N GLY A 296 -2.27 -7.74 -7.77
CA GLY A 296 -3.40 -7.06 -8.38
C GLY A 296 -3.01 -5.61 -8.68
N GLY A 297 -3.49 -5.04 -9.76
CA GLY A 297 -3.18 -3.67 -10.12
C GLY A 297 -4.42 -2.80 -10.32
N ALA A 298 -4.37 -1.54 -9.87
CA ALA A 298 -5.29 -0.49 -10.24
C ALA A 298 -4.63 0.45 -11.24
N LEU A 299 -5.29 0.69 -12.38
CA LEU A 299 -4.81 1.64 -13.38
C LEU A 299 -4.99 3.08 -12.89
N TYR A 300 -3.98 3.90 -13.08
CA TYR A 300 -4.00 5.29 -12.62
C TYR A 300 -4.92 6.17 -13.47
N GLY A 301 -6.04 6.61 -12.89
CA GLY A 301 -7.12 7.30 -13.60
C GLY A 301 -7.03 8.82 -13.60
N ASN A 302 -6.17 9.43 -12.78
CA ASN A 302 -5.96 10.89 -12.77
C ASN A 302 -4.98 11.34 -13.87
N SER A 303 -4.99 10.72 -15.02
CA SER A 303 -4.07 11.01 -16.11
C SER A 303 -4.80 11.20 -17.43
N ASN A 304 -4.08 11.67 -18.44
CA ASN A 304 -4.59 11.75 -19.82
C ASN A 304 -4.88 10.35 -20.40
N ASP A 305 -4.41 9.28 -19.75
CA ASP A 305 -4.62 7.91 -20.17
C ASP A 305 -5.97 7.32 -19.74
N LEU A 306 -6.79 8.07 -18.97
CA LEU A 306 -8.08 7.57 -18.47
C LEU A 306 -8.93 6.95 -19.57
N MET A 307 -9.07 7.64 -20.71
CA MET A 307 -9.88 7.13 -21.84
C MET A 307 -9.21 5.95 -22.53
N THR A 308 -7.88 5.86 -22.52
CA THR A 308 -7.14 4.67 -22.97
C THR A 308 -7.45 3.48 -22.08
N TRP A 309 -7.42 3.68 -20.76
CA TRP A 309 -7.77 2.63 -19.80
C TRP A 309 -9.18 2.12 -20.01
N VAL A 310 -10.16 3.02 -20.12
CA VAL A 310 -11.57 2.66 -20.26
C VAL A 310 -11.88 1.99 -21.60
N ASN A 311 -11.24 2.42 -22.68
CA ASN A 311 -11.56 1.93 -24.03
C ASN A 311 -10.74 0.71 -24.47
N CYS A 312 -9.49 0.57 -23.97
CA CYS A 312 -8.55 -0.44 -24.45
C CYS A 312 -8.28 -1.59 -23.47
N TYR A 313 -8.74 -1.45 -22.22
CA TYR A 313 -8.53 -2.45 -21.17
C TYR A 313 -9.85 -2.87 -20.54
N GLN A 314 -9.85 -4.04 -19.89
CA GLN A 314 -10.98 -4.56 -19.12
C GLN A 314 -10.48 -5.06 -17.77
N PRO A 315 -11.29 -4.93 -16.69
CA PRO A 315 -10.93 -5.49 -15.39
C PRO A 315 -10.95 -7.02 -15.43
N GLU A 316 -9.86 -7.65 -15.00
CA GLU A 316 -9.66 -9.10 -15.03
C GLU A 316 -10.21 -9.76 -13.74
N LEU A 317 -11.51 -9.57 -13.42
CA LEU A 317 -12.12 -9.92 -12.14
C LEU A 317 -12.31 -11.43 -11.91
N SER A 318 -12.47 -12.20 -12.99
CA SER A 318 -12.75 -13.65 -12.95
C SER A 318 -11.63 -14.50 -13.53
N SER A 319 -10.42 -13.93 -13.71
CA SER A 319 -9.31 -14.71 -14.26
C SER A 319 -8.91 -15.81 -13.26
N ASP A 320 -9.07 -17.06 -13.65
CA ASP A 320 -8.61 -18.26 -12.91
C ASP A 320 -7.12 -18.51 -13.11
N GLY A 321 -6.46 -17.58 -13.77
CA GLY A 321 -5.12 -17.76 -14.25
C GLY A 321 -4.07 -17.93 -13.17
N ASN A 322 -3.09 -18.75 -13.48
CA ASN A 322 -1.84 -18.85 -12.73
C ASN A 322 -0.98 -17.57 -12.88
N SER A 323 -1.48 -16.54 -13.59
CA SER A 323 -0.77 -15.28 -13.77
C SER A 323 -0.57 -14.59 -12.43
N LEU A 324 0.65 -14.18 -12.17
CA LEU A 324 1.00 -13.43 -10.96
C LEU A 324 0.65 -11.94 -11.06
N PHE A 325 0.27 -11.42 -12.22
CA PHE A 325 -0.20 -10.04 -12.37
C PHE A 325 -1.52 -9.97 -13.12
N THR A 326 -2.48 -9.23 -12.56
CA THR A 326 -3.80 -8.98 -13.16
C THR A 326 -4.28 -7.56 -12.86
N ILE A 327 -4.96 -6.95 -13.85
CA ILE A 327 -5.54 -5.62 -13.69
C ILE A 327 -6.95 -5.77 -13.08
N ARG A 328 -7.22 -5.08 -11.97
CA ARG A 328 -8.44 -5.28 -11.19
C ARG A 328 -9.33 -4.04 -11.09
N ALA A 329 -8.77 -2.83 -11.10
CA ALA A 329 -9.48 -1.61 -10.78
C ALA A 329 -8.91 -0.38 -11.49
N LEU A 330 -9.60 0.76 -11.31
CA LEU A 330 -9.11 2.10 -11.61
C LEU A 330 -8.95 2.90 -10.31
N LYS A 331 -7.83 3.60 -10.15
CA LYS A 331 -7.50 4.46 -9.00
C LYS A 331 -7.74 5.91 -9.34
N LEU A 332 -8.49 6.60 -8.47
CA LEU A 332 -8.67 8.05 -8.48
C LEU A 332 -8.12 8.64 -7.18
N ILE A 333 -7.62 9.87 -7.24
CA ILE A 333 -7.05 10.60 -6.09
C ILE A 333 -7.84 11.89 -5.92
N SER A 334 -8.57 12.01 -4.81
CA SER A 334 -9.46 13.14 -4.57
C SER A 334 -8.83 14.28 -3.79
N ASP A 335 -7.91 13.96 -2.87
CA ASP A 335 -7.21 14.92 -2.02
C ASP A 335 -5.77 14.47 -1.73
N GLY A 336 -5.09 15.14 -0.83
CA GLY A 336 -3.75 14.77 -0.36
C GLY A 336 -3.76 14.05 0.98
N SER A 337 -2.72 14.25 1.80
CA SER A 337 -2.52 13.58 3.08
C SER A 337 -2.76 14.50 4.28
N ASN A 338 -3.27 13.92 5.38
CA ASN A 338 -3.48 14.70 6.60
C ASN A 338 -2.16 15.10 7.28
N GLN A 339 -1.15 14.23 7.28
CA GLN A 339 0.18 14.52 7.82
C GLN A 339 0.97 15.55 7.00
N GLY A 340 0.69 15.65 5.71
CA GLY A 340 1.24 16.67 4.82
C GLY A 340 0.38 17.92 4.69
N LEU A 341 -0.67 18.07 5.51
CA LEU A 341 -1.60 19.21 5.51
C LEU A 341 -2.29 19.47 4.16
N THR A 342 -2.38 18.44 3.32
CA THR A 342 -2.97 18.52 1.97
C THR A 342 -4.28 17.74 1.85
N GLY A 343 -4.67 16.93 2.85
CA GLY A 343 -5.99 16.29 2.92
C GLY A 343 -7.10 17.33 3.09
N PHE A 344 -8.20 17.19 2.35
CA PHE A 344 -9.27 18.21 2.30
C PHE A 344 -10.23 18.08 3.48
N GLN A 345 -10.21 19.09 4.37
CA GLN A 345 -10.88 19.10 5.67
C GLN A 345 -12.16 19.93 5.67
N SER A 346 -13.14 19.55 6.51
CA SER A 346 -14.32 20.37 6.81
C SER A 346 -14.04 21.56 7.74
N ARG A 347 -12.88 21.58 8.39
CA ARG A 347 -12.39 22.67 9.27
C ARG A 347 -10.89 22.85 9.05
N PRO A 348 -10.33 24.07 9.28
CA PRO A 348 -8.90 24.31 9.17
C PRO A 348 -8.07 23.32 9.99
N TYR A 349 -6.88 22.99 9.53
CA TYR A 349 -5.89 22.30 10.36
C TYR A 349 -5.58 23.11 11.60
N GLN A 350 -5.36 22.45 12.75
CA GLN A 350 -5.08 23.13 14.01
C GLN A 350 -3.77 23.92 13.95
N CYS A 351 -2.78 23.43 13.22
CA CYS A 351 -1.45 24.04 13.08
C CYS A 351 -1.34 25.02 11.91
N CYS A 352 -2.43 25.40 11.24
CA CYS A 352 -2.39 26.21 10.01
C CYS A 352 -1.80 27.62 10.17
N ASN A 353 -1.65 28.13 11.40
CA ASN A 353 -0.98 29.41 11.68
C ASN A 353 0.54 29.25 11.86
N GLU A 354 1.02 28.06 12.18
CA GLU A 354 2.42 27.77 12.48
C GLU A 354 3.11 27.02 11.34
N HIS A 355 2.38 26.10 10.72
CA HIS A 355 2.88 25.26 9.63
C HIS A 355 1.96 25.38 8.43
N GLN A 356 2.52 25.80 7.29
CA GLN A 356 1.76 25.97 6.06
C GLN A 356 2.54 25.34 4.90
N VAL A 357 1.78 24.74 3.98
CA VAL A 357 2.33 24.30 2.69
C VAL A 357 2.03 25.41 1.67
N PRO A 358 3.06 25.96 1.01
CA PRO A 358 2.86 27.02 0.03
C PRO A 358 1.85 26.64 -1.05
N GLY A 359 0.91 27.53 -1.35
CA GLY A 359 -0.15 27.31 -2.33
C GLY A 359 -1.28 26.38 -1.88
N VAL A 360 -1.22 25.85 -0.64
CA VAL A 360 -2.25 25.04 -0.01
C VAL A 360 -2.93 25.87 1.08
N GLY A 361 -4.25 25.95 1.07
CA GLY A 361 -4.98 26.66 2.11
C GLY A 361 -5.03 25.88 3.43
N ALA A 362 -5.53 26.54 4.49
CA ALA A 362 -5.70 25.94 5.82
C ALA A 362 -6.60 24.68 5.85
N TRP A 363 -7.31 24.41 4.77
CA TRP A 363 -8.30 23.33 4.61
C TRP A 363 -7.79 22.15 3.80
N GLY A 364 -6.56 22.20 3.29
CA GLY A 364 -6.04 21.22 2.34
C GLY A 364 -6.50 21.48 0.90
N LEU A 365 -6.40 20.47 0.05
CA LEU A 365 -6.70 20.53 -1.38
C LEU A 365 -7.70 19.44 -1.78
N PHE A 366 -8.67 19.80 -2.64
CA PHE A 366 -9.49 18.83 -3.36
C PHE A 366 -9.13 18.87 -4.84
N ASN A 367 -8.76 17.71 -5.41
CA ASN A 367 -8.15 17.63 -6.74
C ASN A 367 -9.14 17.80 -7.92
N PHE A 368 -10.43 17.95 -7.64
CA PHE A 368 -11.46 18.12 -8.66
C PHE A 368 -12.20 19.43 -8.47
N ASP A 369 -11.95 20.39 -9.35
CA ASP A 369 -12.65 21.69 -9.35
C ASP A 369 -13.42 21.88 -10.67
N PRO A 370 -14.73 22.03 -10.64
CA PRO A 370 -15.62 21.82 -9.48
C PRO A 370 -15.72 20.34 -9.08
N ALA A 371 -16.09 20.05 -7.82
CA ALA A 371 -16.19 18.69 -7.26
C ALA A 371 -17.03 17.70 -8.09
N ARG A 372 -18.04 18.21 -8.84
CA ARG A 372 -18.85 17.39 -9.77
C ARG A 372 -18.04 16.68 -10.87
N LYS A 373 -16.84 17.19 -11.22
CA LYS A 373 -15.96 16.53 -12.21
C LYS A 373 -15.56 15.13 -11.76
N LEU A 374 -15.40 14.90 -10.45
CA LEU A 374 -15.15 13.56 -9.92
C LEU A 374 -16.31 12.61 -10.23
N ALA A 375 -17.55 13.06 -10.06
CA ALA A 375 -18.73 12.25 -10.38
C ALA A 375 -18.83 11.95 -11.88
N GLU A 376 -18.44 12.88 -12.74
CA GLU A 376 -18.41 12.68 -14.21
C GLU A 376 -17.38 11.61 -14.60
N VAL A 377 -16.17 11.68 -14.02
CA VAL A 377 -15.12 10.66 -14.21
C VAL A 377 -15.58 9.30 -13.69
N MET A 378 -16.09 9.25 -12.46
CA MET A 378 -16.58 8.00 -11.86
C MET A 378 -17.70 7.36 -12.68
N ALA A 379 -18.61 8.15 -13.25
CA ALA A 379 -19.69 7.64 -14.07
C ALA A 379 -19.17 6.93 -15.34
N VAL A 380 -18.17 7.50 -16.01
CA VAL A 380 -17.52 6.88 -17.18
C VAL A 380 -16.84 5.56 -16.80
N VAL A 381 -16.08 5.57 -15.71
CA VAL A 381 -15.33 4.40 -15.23
C VAL A 381 -16.28 3.28 -14.79
N ALA A 382 -17.31 3.61 -14.00
CA ALA A 382 -18.28 2.63 -13.50
C ALA A 382 -19.13 2.05 -14.65
N ALA A 383 -19.55 2.87 -15.63
CA ALA A 383 -20.29 2.42 -16.81
C ALA A 383 -19.49 1.43 -17.65
N ALA A 384 -18.17 1.54 -17.67
CA ALA A 384 -17.26 0.58 -18.32
C ALA A 384 -16.99 -0.69 -17.49
N GLY A 385 -17.65 -0.86 -16.34
CA GLY A 385 -17.56 -2.05 -15.51
C GLY A 385 -16.36 -2.10 -14.54
N TRP A 386 -15.61 -1.00 -14.40
CA TRP A 386 -14.44 -0.95 -13.55
C TRP A 386 -14.77 -0.76 -12.07
N PRO A 387 -14.20 -1.58 -11.17
CA PRO A 387 -14.01 -1.20 -9.78
C PRO A 387 -13.25 0.12 -9.66
N ILE A 388 -13.68 0.99 -8.74
CA ILE A 388 -13.04 2.28 -8.50
C ILE A 388 -12.46 2.29 -7.10
N LEU A 389 -11.18 2.63 -6.99
CA LEU A 389 -10.49 2.91 -5.75
C LEU A 389 -10.28 4.41 -5.66
N THR A 390 -10.85 5.08 -4.66
CA THR A 390 -10.72 6.52 -4.52
C THR A 390 -9.96 6.87 -3.25
N HIS A 391 -8.81 7.50 -3.40
CA HIS A 391 -8.05 8.07 -2.30
C HIS A 391 -8.86 9.21 -1.66
N ALA A 392 -9.07 9.15 -0.35
CA ALA A 392 -9.66 10.23 0.43
C ALA A 392 -9.22 10.15 1.90
N ASN A 393 -8.53 11.19 2.38
CA ASN A 393 -8.00 11.31 3.73
C ASN A 393 -8.77 12.29 4.60
N GLY A 394 -9.10 13.46 4.06
CA GLY A 394 -9.85 14.48 4.79
C GLY A 394 -11.33 14.11 4.93
N ASP A 395 -11.97 14.55 6.00
CA ASP A 395 -13.38 14.30 6.24
C ASP A 395 -14.28 14.93 5.17
N GLU A 396 -13.94 16.12 4.68
CA GLU A 396 -14.66 16.78 3.59
C GLU A 396 -14.40 16.09 2.24
N ALA A 397 -13.16 15.60 2.01
CA ALA A 397 -12.87 14.81 0.81
C ALA A 397 -13.72 13.53 0.77
N ILE A 398 -13.84 12.80 1.87
CA ILE A 398 -14.65 11.59 1.98
C ILE A 398 -16.13 11.91 1.69
N THR A 399 -16.64 13.01 2.23
CA THR A 399 -18.02 13.48 1.98
C THR A 399 -18.25 13.75 0.48
N ASN A 400 -17.33 14.48 -0.15
CA ASN A 400 -17.41 14.79 -1.59
C ASN A 400 -17.26 13.53 -2.47
N VAL A 401 -16.40 12.59 -2.10
CA VAL A 401 -16.22 11.32 -2.79
C VAL A 401 -17.50 10.48 -2.73
N LEU A 402 -18.13 10.38 -1.55
CA LEU A 402 -19.39 9.64 -1.41
C LEU A 402 -20.53 10.29 -2.19
N ALA A 403 -20.61 11.63 -2.21
CA ALA A 403 -21.55 12.34 -3.05
C ALA A 403 -21.30 12.09 -4.55
N ALA A 404 -20.02 12.05 -4.96
CA ALA A 404 -19.65 11.73 -6.35
C ALA A 404 -20.02 10.29 -6.72
N TYR A 405 -19.80 9.31 -5.87
CA TYR A 405 -20.26 7.94 -6.07
C TYR A 405 -21.78 7.88 -6.19
N GLN A 406 -22.52 8.54 -5.31
CA GLN A 406 -23.99 8.57 -5.36
C GLN A 406 -24.50 9.13 -6.70
N MET A 407 -23.90 10.21 -7.18
CA MET A 407 -24.25 10.82 -8.48
C MET A 407 -23.85 9.93 -9.65
N ALA A 408 -22.67 9.32 -9.63
CA ALA A 408 -22.17 8.49 -10.70
C ALA A 408 -22.97 7.19 -10.83
N LEU A 409 -23.17 6.48 -9.71
CA LEU A 409 -23.83 5.17 -9.70
C LEU A 409 -25.33 5.27 -10.00
N SER A 410 -25.98 6.41 -9.71
CA SER A 410 -27.37 6.64 -10.12
C SER A 410 -27.58 6.67 -11.65
N LYS A 411 -26.51 6.89 -12.41
CA LYS A 411 -26.54 6.94 -13.89
C LYS A 411 -26.15 5.61 -14.55
N VAL A 412 -25.63 4.66 -13.78
CA VAL A 412 -25.20 3.35 -14.30
C VAL A 412 -26.44 2.45 -14.41
N PRO A 413 -26.82 1.97 -15.60
CA PRO A 413 -27.94 1.04 -15.74
C PRO A 413 -27.65 -0.26 -14.97
N PRO A 414 -28.70 -0.92 -14.41
CA PRO A 414 -28.49 -2.23 -13.82
C PRO A 414 -27.93 -3.21 -14.86
N PRO A 415 -27.06 -4.17 -14.48
CA PRO A 415 -26.58 -5.16 -15.43
C PRO A 415 -27.75 -5.92 -16.03
N ALA A 416 -27.58 -6.34 -17.29
CA ALA A 416 -28.53 -7.23 -17.93
C ALA A 416 -28.79 -8.45 -17.05
N PRO A 417 -30.04 -8.92 -16.95
CA PRO A 417 -30.34 -10.14 -16.21
C PRO A 417 -29.50 -11.29 -16.76
N THR A 418 -28.63 -11.86 -15.95
CA THR A 418 -28.04 -13.17 -16.28
C THR A 418 -29.13 -14.19 -16.05
N ASP A 419 -29.30 -15.16 -16.95
CA ASP A 419 -30.31 -16.24 -16.90
C ASP A 419 -30.14 -17.22 -15.71
N ALA A 420 -29.60 -16.75 -14.60
CA ALA A 420 -29.51 -17.50 -13.35
C ALA A 420 -30.83 -17.41 -12.58
N PRO A 421 -31.40 -18.54 -12.09
CA PRO A 421 -32.64 -18.55 -11.35
C PRO A 421 -32.53 -17.64 -10.11
N ALA A 422 -33.46 -16.71 -10.02
CA ALA A 422 -33.56 -15.73 -8.95
C ALA A 422 -33.83 -16.45 -7.60
N ALA A 423 -32.80 -16.64 -6.80
CA ALA A 423 -32.97 -16.88 -5.39
C ALA A 423 -33.42 -15.57 -4.72
N SER A 424 -34.46 -15.64 -3.93
CA SER A 424 -35.30 -14.59 -3.36
C SER A 424 -34.66 -13.75 -2.27
N LEU A 425 -33.52 -13.11 -2.55
CA LEU A 425 -32.93 -12.03 -1.73
C LEU A 425 -33.03 -10.72 -2.52
N PRO A 426 -33.24 -9.55 -1.86
CA PRO A 426 -33.18 -8.28 -2.55
C PRO A 426 -31.85 -8.22 -3.30
N GLN A 427 -31.91 -8.14 -4.62
CA GLN A 427 -30.71 -8.12 -5.45
C GLN A 427 -29.88 -6.88 -5.07
N ALA A 428 -28.66 -7.12 -4.60
CA ALA A 428 -27.69 -6.05 -4.40
C ALA A 428 -27.59 -5.22 -5.70
N PRO A 429 -27.48 -3.88 -5.60
CA PRO A 429 -27.35 -3.05 -6.78
C PRO A 429 -26.19 -3.53 -7.66
N ALA A 430 -26.28 -3.29 -8.96
CA ALA A 430 -25.26 -3.72 -9.92
C ALA A 430 -23.83 -3.34 -9.53
N TRP A 431 -23.67 -2.13 -8.99
CA TRP A 431 -22.37 -1.61 -8.56
C TRP A 431 -21.80 -2.30 -7.32
N ALA A 432 -22.61 -2.94 -6.47
CA ALA A 432 -22.12 -3.71 -5.32
C ALA A 432 -21.18 -4.84 -5.73
N ARG A 433 -21.36 -5.39 -6.95
CA ARG A 433 -20.47 -6.41 -7.50
C ARG A 433 -19.11 -5.85 -7.91
N GLN A 434 -19.00 -4.52 -8.13
CA GLN A 434 -17.75 -3.85 -8.46
C GLN A 434 -16.88 -3.60 -7.22
N ARG A 435 -17.44 -3.73 -5.99
CA ARG A 435 -16.70 -3.61 -4.73
C ARG A 435 -15.84 -2.35 -4.70
N HIS A 436 -16.47 -1.19 -4.97
CA HIS A 436 -15.78 0.09 -4.90
C HIS A 436 -15.17 0.34 -3.52
N ARG A 437 -14.05 1.07 -3.48
CA ARG A 437 -13.32 1.34 -2.24
C ARG A 437 -13.05 2.83 -2.06
N ILE A 438 -12.94 3.23 -0.79
CA ILE A 438 -12.26 4.47 -0.39
C ILE A 438 -10.94 4.06 0.25
N GLU A 439 -9.84 4.51 -0.37
CA GLU A 439 -8.49 4.26 0.12
C GLU A 439 -8.16 5.24 1.24
N HIS A 440 -7.45 4.75 2.23
CA HIS A 440 -7.12 5.39 3.49
C HIS A 440 -8.36 5.63 4.36
N ALA A 441 -9.43 6.30 3.86
CA ALA A 441 -10.68 6.54 4.58
C ALA A 441 -10.44 7.06 6.00
N SER A 442 -9.46 7.99 6.14
CA SER A 442 -8.82 8.27 7.42
C SER A 442 -9.76 8.88 8.44
N LEU A 443 -10.62 9.82 8.05
CA LEU A 443 -11.50 10.54 8.98
C LEU A 443 -12.97 10.24 8.69
N LEU A 444 -13.50 9.19 9.30
CA LEU A 444 -14.87 8.73 9.07
C LEU A 444 -15.84 9.20 10.16
N HIS A 445 -16.91 9.90 9.75
CA HIS A 445 -18.08 10.18 10.57
C HIS A 445 -19.08 9.02 10.55
N ASP A 446 -20.01 8.95 11.51
CA ASP A 446 -21.03 7.89 11.59
C ASP A 446 -21.95 7.89 10.36
N ASP A 447 -22.34 9.07 9.89
CA ASP A 447 -23.19 9.24 8.72
C ASP A 447 -22.47 8.82 7.43
N THR A 448 -21.16 9.09 7.29
CA THR A 448 -20.35 8.63 6.15
C THR A 448 -20.19 7.10 6.17
N ILE A 449 -19.95 6.48 7.33
CA ILE A 449 -19.97 5.00 7.48
C ILE A 449 -21.34 4.45 7.07
N GLY A 450 -22.44 5.06 7.55
CA GLY A 450 -23.80 4.67 7.19
C GLY A 450 -24.07 4.79 5.69
N LEU A 451 -23.53 5.81 5.03
CA LEU A 451 -23.64 5.98 3.58
C LEU A 451 -22.82 4.95 2.82
N MET A 452 -21.57 4.70 3.23
CA MET A 452 -20.71 3.64 2.68
C MET A 452 -21.43 2.28 2.73
N ARG A 453 -22.06 1.96 3.88
CA ARG A 453 -22.82 0.71 4.01
C ARG A 453 -23.99 0.62 3.05
N ARG A 454 -24.78 1.69 2.90
CA ARG A 454 -25.91 1.71 1.95
C ARG A 454 -25.47 1.57 0.50
N MET A 455 -24.28 2.08 0.16
CA MET A 455 -23.72 2.05 -1.19
C MET A 455 -22.80 0.84 -1.41
N GLU A 456 -22.57 -0.01 -0.38
CA GLU A 456 -21.65 -1.14 -0.41
C GLU A 456 -20.22 -0.75 -0.85
N ILE A 457 -19.77 0.43 -0.42
CA ILE A 457 -18.41 0.93 -0.63
C ILE A 457 -17.57 0.59 0.59
N SER A 458 -16.44 -0.08 0.40
CA SER A 458 -15.58 -0.56 1.48
C SER A 458 -14.43 0.40 1.77
N PRO A 459 -14.07 0.63 3.05
CA PRO A 459 -12.84 1.34 3.41
C PRO A 459 -11.62 0.40 3.39
N SER A 460 -10.48 0.95 3.00
CA SER A 460 -9.16 0.32 3.12
C SER A 460 -8.28 1.26 3.94
N PHE A 461 -7.81 0.84 5.12
CA PHE A 461 -7.20 1.74 6.10
C PHE A 461 -5.67 1.70 6.07
N LEU A 462 -5.04 2.89 6.02
CA LEU A 462 -3.62 3.07 6.33
C LEU A 462 -3.46 3.15 7.85
N ILE A 463 -3.56 2.02 8.54
CA ILE A 463 -3.57 1.96 10.01
C ILE A 463 -2.30 2.53 10.69
N GLY A 464 -1.24 2.72 9.92
CA GLY A 464 -0.05 3.47 10.31
C GLY A 464 -0.36 4.89 10.80
N HIS A 465 -1.44 5.51 10.32
CA HIS A 465 -1.92 6.80 10.82
C HIS A 465 -2.13 6.79 12.34
N VAL A 466 -2.71 5.72 12.88
CA VAL A 466 -2.92 5.56 14.32
C VAL A 466 -1.59 5.33 15.04
N GLY A 467 -0.81 4.37 14.58
CA GLY A 467 0.42 3.96 15.25
C GLY A 467 1.49 5.06 15.22
N TYR A 468 1.81 5.54 14.03
CA TYR A 468 2.92 6.45 13.84
C TYR A 468 2.53 7.92 14.04
N TRP A 469 1.45 8.37 13.40
CA TRP A 469 1.04 9.78 13.42
C TRP A 469 0.00 10.13 14.48
N GLY A 470 -0.60 9.17 15.19
CA GLY A 470 -1.70 9.40 16.12
C GLY A 470 -1.43 10.53 17.12
N LYS A 471 -0.19 10.60 17.66
CA LYS A 471 0.19 11.69 18.57
C LYS A 471 0.28 13.04 17.85
N ALA A 472 0.90 13.09 16.67
CA ALA A 472 1.01 14.33 15.89
C ALA A 472 -0.36 14.83 15.44
N PHE A 473 -1.25 13.94 15.03
CA PHE A 473 -2.63 14.28 14.70
C PHE A 473 -3.38 14.84 15.91
N GLN A 474 -3.26 14.19 17.07
CA GLN A 474 -3.98 14.62 18.29
C GLN A 474 -3.48 15.95 18.83
N ASP A 475 -2.17 16.14 18.89
CA ASP A 475 -1.57 17.26 19.62
C ASP A 475 -1.38 18.50 18.71
N THR A 476 -1.18 18.32 17.41
CA THR A 476 -0.72 19.39 16.49
C THR A 476 -1.64 19.57 15.29
N ILE A 477 -1.96 18.50 14.54
CA ILE A 477 -2.52 18.63 13.18
C ILE A 477 -4.04 18.75 13.19
N LEU A 478 -4.75 17.83 13.86
CA LEU A 478 -6.21 17.72 13.83
C LEU A 478 -6.87 18.17 15.13
N GLY A 479 -6.17 18.02 16.26
CA GLY A 479 -6.71 18.18 17.58
C GLY A 479 -7.46 16.93 18.07
N LYS A 480 -7.76 16.91 19.38
CA LYS A 480 -8.26 15.72 20.08
C LYS A 480 -9.56 15.16 19.49
N ASP A 481 -10.51 16.02 19.19
CA ASP A 481 -11.84 15.58 18.76
C ASP A 481 -11.83 14.96 17.35
N ARG A 482 -11.17 15.60 16.38
CA ARG A 482 -11.08 15.07 15.03
C ARG A 482 -10.24 13.79 14.95
N THR A 483 -9.22 13.66 15.80
CA THR A 483 -8.39 12.45 15.84
C THR A 483 -9.17 11.21 16.29
N LEU A 484 -10.32 11.37 16.95
CA LEU A 484 -11.21 10.24 17.26
C LEU A 484 -11.91 9.66 16.01
N LEU A 485 -11.90 10.38 14.89
CA LEU A 485 -12.44 9.90 13.60
C LEU A 485 -11.43 9.03 12.85
N LEU A 486 -10.18 8.93 13.34
CA LEU A 486 -9.08 8.32 12.62
C LEU A 486 -9.24 6.80 12.53
N ASP A 487 -9.22 6.29 11.29
CA ASP A 487 -9.21 4.86 10.93
C ASP A 487 -10.21 4.06 11.78
N ARG A 488 -11.51 4.35 11.63
CA ARG A 488 -12.60 3.77 12.43
C ARG A 488 -12.94 2.33 11.99
N CYS A 489 -11.98 1.43 12.23
CA CYS A 489 -12.04 0.04 11.77
C CYS A 489 -13.19 -0.75 12.41
N ALA A 490 -13.37 -0.66 13.74
CA ALA A 490 -14.41 -1.41 14.44
C ALA A 490 -15.80 -0.89 14.08
N SER A 491 -15.99 0.43 13.97
CA SER A 491 -17.25 1.02 13.53
C SER A 491 -17.64 0.58 12.12
N ALA A 492 -16.67 0.52 11.18
CA ALA A 492 -16.91 0.04 9.83
C ALA A 492 -17.35 -1.44 9.81
N LEU A 493 -16.68 -2.30 10.59
CA LEU A 493 -17.05 -3.72 10.74
C LEU A 493 -18.43 -3.87 11.38
N GLN A 494 -18.75 -3.08 12.43
CA GLN A 494 -20.07 -3.11 13.09
C GLN A 494 -21.19 -2.68 12.15
N ALA A 495 -20.91 -1.75 11.23
CA ALA A 495 -21.83 -1.40 10.16
C ALA A 495 -21.99 -2.49 9.09
N GLY A 496 -21.24 -3.59 9.16
CA GLY A 496 -21.28 -4.71 8.21
C GLY A 496 -20.47 -4.47 6.94
N LEU A 497 -19.50 -3.54 6.96
CA LEU A 497 -18.54 -3.35 5.89
C LEU A 497 -17.37 -4.34 6.02
N ARG A 498 -16.82 -4.83 4.91
CA ARG A 498 -15.52 -5.47 4.90
C ARG A 498 -14.44 -4.39 4.88
N ILE A 499 -13.35 -4.60 5.59
CA ILE A 499 -12.23 -3.67 5.64
C ILE A 499 -10.93 -4.38 5.23
N SER A 500 -9.94 -3.61 4.80
CA SER A 500 -8.55 -4.08 4.72
C SER A 500 -7.62 -3.12 5.45
N LEU A 501 -6.46 -3.64 5.84
CA LEU A 501 -5.35 -2.89 6.40
C LEU A 501 -4.20 -2.91 5.39
N HIS A 502 -3.55 -1.78 5.19
CA HIS A 502 -2.45 -1.68 4.23
C HIS A 502 -1.29 -0.82 4.74
N SER A 503 -0.16 -0.90 4.06
CA SER A 503 1.03 -0.12 4.39
C SER A 503 1.14 1.19 3.62
N ASP A 504 0.53 1.26 2.44
CA ASP A 504 0.78 2.34 1.49
C ASP A 504 2.29 2.49 1.19
N HIS A 505 2.99 1.34 1.09
CA HIS A 505 4.44 1.35 0.91
C HIS A 505 4.81 2.13 -0.36
N PHE A 506 5.60 3.10 -0.25
CA PHE A 506 6.72 3.51 0.63
C PHE A 506 6.33 4.44 1.82
N VAL A 507 5.09 4.90 1.95
CA VAL A 507 4.64 5.83 3.01
C VAL A 507 4.89 5.24 4.40
N THR A 508 4.58 3.96 4.59
CA THR A 508 4.99 3.20 5.79
C THR A 508 5.70 1.90 5.40
N PRO A 509 6.49 1.30 6.30
CA PRO A 509 7.13 0.03 6.02
C PRO A 509 6.12 -1.09 5.71
N LEU A 510 6.46 -2.00 4.78
CA LEU A 510 5.71 -3.25 4.57
C LEU A 510 5.61 -4.05 5.88
N GLY A 511 4.42 -4.53 6.23
CA GLY A 511 4.25 -5.31 7.46
C GLY A 511 2.81 -5.59 7.84
N PRO A 512 2.14 -6.62 7.29
CA PRO A 512 0.77 -6.94 7.67
C PRO A 512 0.61 -7.29 9.17
N LEU A 513 1.59 -7.98 9.77
CA LEU A 513 1.58 -8.25 11.23
C LEU A 513 1.69 -6.95 12.05
N ARG A 514 2.44 -5.94 11.56
CA ARG A 514 2.45 -4.59 12.15
C ARG A 514 1.09 -3.92 11.99
N CYS A 515 0.48 -4.01 10.81
CA CYS A 515 -0.87 -3.47 10.59
C CYS A 515 -1.88 -4.10 11.54
N MET A 516 -1.83 -5.42 11.74
CA MET A 516 -2.65 -6.12 12.74
C MET A 516 -2.36 -5.60 14.15
N GLU A 517 -1.09 -5.51 14.55
CA GLU A 517 -0.70 -4.98 15.87
C GLU A 517 -1.26 -3.59 16.11
N GLN A 518 -1.13 -2.68 15.14
CA GLN A 518 -1.61 -1.31 15.23
C GLN A 518 -3.14 -1.22 15.25
N ALA A 519 -3.85 -2.09 14.54
CA ALA A 519 -5.32 -2.13 14.56
C ALA A 519 -5.88 -2.74 15.86
N VAL A 520 -5.21 -3.73 16.43
CA VAL A 520 -5.62 -4.39 17.67
C VAL A 520 -5.28 -3.55 18.90
N GLY A 521 -4.08 -2.99 18.93
CA GLY A 521 -3.60 -2.23 20.09
C GLY A 521 -3.92 -0.74 20.05
N ARG A 522 -4.00 -0.15 18.86
CA ARG A 522 -4.18 1.28 18.59
C ARG A 522 -3.28 2.20 19.45
N VAL A 523 -2.07 1.71 19.74
CA VAL A 523 -1.09 2.45 20.54
C VAL A 523 -0.43 3.53 19.68
N MET A 524 -0.47 4.79 20.12
CA MET A 524 0.30 5.88 19.51
C MET A 524 1.77 5.71 19.89
N GLU A 525 2.60 5.22 18.97
CA GLU A 525 3.98 4.79 19.24
C GLU A 525 4.87 5.91 19.79
N ALA A 526 4.66 7.15 19.35
CA ALA A 526 5.37 8.31 19.91
C ALA A 526 5.08 8.59 21.39
N THR A 527 4.10 7.90 22.00
CA THR A 527 3.80 8.00 23.44
C THR A 527 4.40 6.88 24.28
N VAL A 528 5.00 5.87 23.64
CA VAL A 528 5.61 4.73 24.32
C VAL A 528 6.87 5.20 25.04
N LYS A 529 6.96 4.90 26.33
CA LYS A 529 8.15 5.18 27.14
C LYS A 529 9.17 4.07 26.93
N HIS A 530 10.30 4.41 26.33
CA HIS A 530 11.43 3.49 26.24
C HIS A 530 12.21 3.52 27.56
N PRO A 531 12.45 2.36 28.21
CA PRO A 531 13.29 2.31 29.39
C PRO A 531 14.71 2.78 29.03
N ALA A 532 15.36 3.50 29.95
CA ALA A 532 16.74 3.98 29.79
C ALA A 532 17.78 2.86 29.53
N SER A 533 17.40 1.60 29.73
CA SER A 533 18.25 0.41 29.61
C SER A 533 18.27 -0.25 28.22
N GLY A 534 17.61 0.32 27.20
CA GLY A 534 17.51 -0.30 25.87
C GLY A 534 16.66 -1.58 25.82
N ALA A 535 15.94 -1.91 26.89
CA ALA A 535 14.96 -3.00 26.87
C ALA A 535 13.79 -2.65 25.92
N PRO A 536 13.14 -3.64 25.30
CA PRO A 536 11.99 -3.38 24.45
C PRO A 536 10.93 -2.60 25.24
N ALA A 537 10.28 -1.63 24.58
CA ALA A 537 9.20 -0.86 25.16
C ALA A 537 8.12 -1.81 25.68
N ASN A 538 7.67 -1.63 26.92
CA ASN A 538 6.68 -2.51 27.56
C ASN A 538 5.25 -2.30 27.04
N GLY A 539 5.06 -1.71 25.85
CA GLY A 539 3.74 -1.49 25.26
C GLY A 539 2.85 -0.48 26.02
N GLU A 540 3.37 0.20 27.04
CA GLU A 540 2.67 1.22 27.81
C GLU A 540 2.64 2.56 27.07
N GLY A 541 1.94 2.60 25.93
CA GLY A 541 1.63 3.82 25.21
C GLY A 541 0.16 4.21 25.36
N LYS A 542 -0.18 5.41 24.92
CA LYS A 542 -1.58 5.86 24.91
C LYS A 542 -2.32 5.23 23.75
N VAL A 543 -3.45 4.58 24.06
CA VAL A 543 -4.36 4.02 23.06
C VAL A 543 -5.23 5.15 22.48
N LEU A 544 -5.31 5.23 21.17
CA LEU A 544 -6.17 6.18 20.48
C LEU A 544 -7.53 5.54 20.21
N ASN A 545 -8.58 6.12 20.78
CA ASN A 545 -9.97 5.69 20.58
C ASN A 545 -10.16 4.15 20.78
N ALA A 546 -10.02 3.68 22.01
CA ALA A 546 -10.07 2.26 22.37
C ALA A 546 -11.29 1.48 21.84
N PRO A 547 -12.50 2.06 21.70
CA PRO A 547 -13.63 1.38 21.05
C PRO A 547 -13.37 0.94 19.60
N GLU A 548 -12.39 1.52 18.92
CA GLU A 548 -12.02 1.17 17.53
C GLU A 548 -10.94 0.08 17.45
N CYS A 549 -10.49 -0.49 18.58
CA CYS A 549 -9.60 -1.65 18.59
C CYS A 549 -10.31 -2.86 17.96
N LEU A 550 -9.60 -3.55 17.07
CA LEU A 550 -10.05 -4.83 16.52
C LEU A 550 -9.67 -6.00 17.45
N ASP A 551 -10.39 -7.11 17.37
CA ASP A 551 -9.82 -8.37 17.82
C ASP A 551 -8.82 -8.94 16.79
N VAL A 552 -7.99 -9.90 17.21
CA VAL A 552 -6.94 -10.45 16.33
C VAL A 552 -7.53 -11.22 15.13
N PRO A 553 -8.59 -12.01 15.26
CA PRO A 553 -9.29 -12.60 14.13
C PRO A 553 -9.78 -11.58 13.09
N GLN A 554 -10.37 -10.47 13.52
CA GLN A 554 -10.80 -9.39 12.63
C GLN A 554 -9.61 -8.77 11.88
N ALA A 555 -8.53 -8.49 12.61
CA ALA A 555 -7.31 -7.95 12.01
C ALA A 555 -6.65 -8.94 11.02
N LEU A 556 -6.65 -10.24 11.32
CA LEU A 556 -6.16 -11.27 10.40
C LEU A 556 -6.99 -11.33 9.12
N ARG A 557 -8.32 -11.26 9.23
CA ARG A 557 -9.19 -11.19 8.04
C ARG A 557 -8.86 -9.98 7.17
N ALA A 558 -8.61 -8.83 7.78
CA ALA A 558 -8.32 -7.58 7.10
C ALA A 558 -6.98 -7.56 6.32
N VAL A 559 -6.07 -8.49 6.61
CA VAL A 559 -4.81 -8.70 5.87
C VAL A 559 -4.75 -10.04 5.13
N THR A 560 -5.89 -10.74 4.99
CA THR A 560 -6.04 -11.99 4.26
C THR A 560 -7.30 -11.99 3.40
N ILE A 561 -8.38 -12.65 3.84
CA ILE A 561 -9.57 -12.88 3.01
C ILE A 561 -10.37 -11.61 2.70
N ASP A 562 -10.48 -10.66 3.64
CA ASP A 562 -11.19 -9.41 3.37
C ASP A 562 -10.37 -8.47 2.46
N ALA A 563 -9.04 -8.46 2.61
CA ALA A 563 -8.12 -7.80 1.67
C ALA A 563 -8.22 -8.43 0.27
N ALA A 564 -8.19 -9.78 0.18
CA ALA A 564 -8.37 -10.48 -1.09
C ALA A 564 -9.72 -10.14 -1.74
N TRP A 565 -10.79 -10.08 -0.95
CA TRP A 565 -12.12 -9.72 -1.44
C TRP A 565 -12.16 -8.30 -2.01
N GLN A 566 -11.58 -7.33 -1.30
CA GLN A 566 -11.50 -5.96 -1.77
C GLN A 566 -10.66 -5.80 -3.05
N CYS A 567 -9.67 -6.68 -3.23
CA CYS A 567 -8.81 -6.72 -4.41
C CYS A 567 -9.36 -7.60 -5.56
N HIS A 568 -10.56 -8.17 -5.43
CA HIS A 568 -11.13 -9.15 -6.37
C HIS A 568 -10.24 -10.39 -6.60
N LEU A 569 -9.52 -10.82 -5.57
CA LEU A 569 -8.62 -11.97 -5.57
C LEU A 569 -9.08 -13.10 -4.65
N ASP A 570 -10.23 -12.95 -3.97
CA ASP A 570 -10.76 -13.89 -2.97
C ASP A 570 -11.11 -15.26 -3.52
N HIS A 571 -11.35 -15.39 -4.81
CA HIS A 571 -11.53 -16.68 -5.48
C HIS A 571 -10.19 -17.44 -5.65
N GLN A 572 -9.05 -16.76 -5.57
CA GLN A 572 -7.71 -17.33 -5.74
C GLN A 572 -6.96 -17.46 -4.41
N VAL A 573 -6.96 -16.43 -3.56
CA VAL A 573 -6.13 -16.32 -2.36
C VAL A 573 -6.92 -15.85 -1.13
N GLY A 574 -6.24 -15.54 -0.04
CA GLY A 574 -6.83 -15.04 1.21
C GLY A 574 -7.36 -16.14 2.13
N SER A 575 -7.49 -17.37 1.64
CA SER A 575 -7.70 -18.59 2.45
C SER A 575 -7.05 -19.78 1.76
N LEU A 576 -6.85 -20.89 2.49
CA LEU A 576 -6.23 -22.12 2.00
C LEU A 576 -7.30 -23.23 1.87
N LEU A 577 -8.45 -22.87 1.32
CA LEU A 577 -9.48 -23.83 0.98
C LEU A 577 -9.11 -24.60 -0.31
N PRO A 578 -9.53 -25.87 -0.46
CA PRO A 578 -9.24 -26.66 -1.65
C PRO A 578 -9.63 -25.93 -2.95
N GLY A 579 -8.74 -25.96 -3.94
CA GLY A 579 -8.86 -25.29 -5.24
C GLY A 579 -8.24 -23.90 -5.32
N LYS A 580 -7.99 -23.24 -4.18
CA LYS A 580 -7.27 -21.95 -4.16
C LYS A 580 -5.78 -22.13 -4.38
N GLN A 581 -5.11 -21.02 -4.71
CA GLN A 581 -3.66 -21.00 -4.88
C GLN A 581 -2.96 -21.31 -3.55
N ALA A 582 -1.87 -22.03 -3.63
CA ALA A 582 -1.03 -22.35 -2.47
C ALA A 582 -0.11 -21.17 -2.12
N ASP A 583 -0.74 -20.02 -1.83
CA ASP A 583 -0.09 -18.82 -1.31
C ASP A 583 -0.22 -18.86 0.21
N LEU A 584 0.87 -19.15 0.92
CA LEU A 584 0.87 -19.37 2.37
C LEU A 584 2.11 -18.82 3.06
N VAL A 585 1.98 -18.61 4.36
CA VAL A 585 3.08 -18.19 5.24
C VAL A 585 3.20 -19.13 6.43
N ILE A 586 4.44 -19.43 6.82
CA ILE A 586 4.76 -20.12 8.07
C ILE A 586 5.42 -19.14 9.02
N LEU A 587 4.78 -18.91 10.16
CA LEU A 587 5.23 -18.02 11.21
C LEU A 587 5.84 -18.81 12.38
N ALA A 588 6.80 -18.20 13.09
CA ALA A 588 7.43 -18.79 14.26
C ALA A 588 6.48 -18.95 15.45
N LYS A 589 5.43 -18.09 15.53
CA LYS A 589 4.42 -18.11 16.60
C LYS A 589 3.03 -17.88 16.04
N ASN A 590 2.00 -18.27 16.78
CA ASN A 590 0.61 -18.09 16.41
C ASN A 590 0.11 -16.67 16.77
N PRO A 591 -0.14 -15.77 15.81
CA PRO A 591 -0.64 -14.42 16.11
C PRO A 591 -2.01 -14.43 16.79
N LEU A 592 -2.82 -15.49 16.64
CA LEU A 592 -4.12 -15.63 17.29
C LEU A 592 -4.03 -15.87 18.82
N GLN A 593 -2.84 -15.96 19.39
CA GLN A 593 -2.62 -16.02 20.84
C GLN A 593 -2.58 -14.63 21.49
N TRP A 594 -2.42 -13.56 20.70
CA TRP A 594 -2.53 -12.19 21.21
C TRP A 594 -3.99 -11.79 21.40
N SER A 595 -4.23 -10.81 22.25
CA SER A 595 -5.56 -10.29 22.54
C SER A 595 -5.56 -8.76 22.64
N ALA A 596 -6.65 -8.14 22.25
CA ALA A 596 -6.82 -6.70 22.41
C ALA A 596 -6.92 -6.31 23.90
N PRO A 597 -6.34 -5.16 24.31
CA PRO A 597 -5.51 -4.25 23.50
C PRO A 597 -4.02 -4.62 23.50
N HIS A 598 -3.64 -5.79 24.01
CA HIS A 598 -2.26 -6.22 24.24
C HIS A 598 -1.71 -6.95 23.01
N ALA A 599 -1.38 -6.18 21.96
CA ALA A 599 -0.86 -6.73 20.71
C ALA A 599 0.66 -6.52 20.51
N ALA A 600 1.32 -5.84 21.44
CA ALA A 600 2.75 -5.49 21.33
C ALA A 600 3.62 -6.73 21.04
N GLY A 601 4.53 -6.59 20.06
CA GLY A 601 5.42 -7.65 19.61
C GLY A 601 4.83 -8.58 18.56
N MET A 602 3.60 -8.38 18.10
CA MET A 602 3.04 -9.17 16.98
C MET A 602 3.84 -8.93 15.69
N ARG A 603 4.30 -7.70 15.44
CA ARG A 603 5.16 -7.34 14.30
C ARG A 603 6.50 -8.04 14.29
N ASP A 604 6.96 -8.53 15.46
CA ASP A 604 8.25 -9.19 15.65
C ASP A 604 8.16 -10.72 15.51
N ILE A 605 6.96 -11.26 15.24
CA ILE A 605 6.82 -12.68 14.95
C ILE A 605 7.62 -12.99 13.68
N GLY A 606 8.61 -13.88 13.82
CA GLY A 606 9.47 -14.28 12.71
C GLY A 606 8.67 -14.96 11.58
N VAL A 607 8.86 -14.53 10.37
CA VAL A 607 8.42 -15.25 9.16
C VAL A 607 9.46 -16.32 8.87
N LEU A 608 9.08 -17.57 8.88
CA LEU A 608 9.98 -18.70 8.61
C LEU A 608 10.00 -19.06 7.13
N GLU A 609 8.85 -19.12 6.50
CA GLU A 609 8.73 -19.42 5.07
C GLU A 609 7.57 -18.64 4.46
N THR A 610 7.73 -18.23 3.20
CA THR A 610 6.67 -17.65 2.36
C THR A 610 6.60 -18.44 1.07
N TRP A 611 5.39 -18.81 0.67
CA TRP A 611 5.13 -19.63 -0.51
C TRP A 611 4.13 -18.94 -1.43
N VAL A 612 4.41 -18.89 -2.72
CA VAL A 612 3.54 -18.32 -3.75
C VAL A 612 3.35 -19.34 -4.87
N ASN A 613 2.10 -19.62 -5.24
CA ASN A 613 1.77 -20.69 -6.21
C ASN A 613 2.46 -22.02 -5.88
N GLY A 614 2.52 -22.40 -4.60
CA GLY A 614 3.14 -23.65 -4.18
C GLY A 614 4.68 -23.70 -4.31
N SER A 615 5.31 -22.59 -4.64
CA SER A 615 6.76 -22.45 -4.66
C SER A 615 7.24 -21.63 -3.46
N ARG A 616 8.27 -22.10 -2.76
CA ARG A 616 8.87 -21.37 -1.63
C ARG A 616 9.71 -20.22 -2.16
N VAL A 617 9.26 -18.98 -1.91
CA VAL A 617 9.91 -17.73 -2.36
C VAL A 617 10.79 -17.10 -1.29
N PHE A 618 10.60 -17.48 -0.02
CA PHE A 618 11.43 -17.04 1.10
C PHE A 618 11.57 -18.17 2.14
N ALA A 619 12.77 -18.30 2.71
CA ALA A 619 13.04 -19.07 3.91
C ALA A 619 14.01 -18.27 4.80
N ALA A 620 13.69 -18.14 6.08
CA ALA A 620 14.62 -17.57 7.06
C ALA A 620 15.88 -18.47 7.12
N GLY A 621 17.06 -17.84 7.14
CA GLY A 621 18.32 -18.57 7.33
C GLY A 621 18.31 -19.33 8.65
N HIS A 622 18.84 -20.55 8.64
CA HIS A 622 19.07 -21.36 9.84
C HIS A 622 20.29 -20.83 10.57
#